data_9a9ec5429b36f1ca743dc7abd1b09aaf
#
_entry.id   9a9ec5429b36f1ca743dc7abd1b09aaf
#
_cell.length_a   1.000
_cell.length_b   1.000
_cell.length_c   1.000
_cell.angle_alpha   90.00
_cell.angle_beta   90.00
_cell.angle_gamma   90.00
#
_symmetry.space_group_name_H-M   'P 1'
#
loop_
_entity.id
_entity.type
_entity.pdbx_description
1 polymer ?
#
loop_
_entity_poly.entity_id
_entity_poly.type
_entity_poly.pdbx_seq_one_letter_code
_entity_poly.pdbx_strand_id
1 'polypeptide(L)'
;MQTTIVEYDQGKYQFREWAREGLGNSRLDEIHHSSMIRKLNRSPTCNQLTQSFKEIEQLYAAFVSDVLKEVVGEISAYQSPPSFRFHYCGLGSSVFHRDKDFGVEDGRVNVWVPLTEVWGDNSLWIENAVGTKNYQPVQMSPGQALIFDGVNLSHGSKIN
;
A
#
# COMPACT_ATOMS: atom_id res chain seq x y z
N MET A 1 -15.38 10.43 1.04
CA MET A 1 -15.49 8.96 1.23
C MET A 1 -15.02 8.62 2.63
N GLN A 2 -15.64 7.64 3.30
CA GLN A 2 -15.18 7.15 4.60
C GLN A 2 -14.01 6.18 4.40
N THR A 3 -12.99 6.25 5.24
CA THR A 3 -11.90 5.26 5.29
C THR A 3 -12.48 3.89 5.66
N THR A 4 -12.20 2.86 4.86
CA THR A 4 -12.79 1.52 4.99
C THR A 4 -11.71 0.46 4.80
N ILE A 5 -11.74 -0.59 5.63
CA ILE A 5 -10.94 -1.80 5.44
C ILE A 5 -11.87 -2.88 4.89
N VAL A 6 -11.43 -3.52 3.82
CA VAL A 6 -12.13 -4.67 3.21
C VAL A 6 -11.23 -5.89 3.27
N GLU A 7 -11.83 -7.06 3.39
CA GLU A 7 -11.12 -8.34 3.34
C GLU A 7 -11.18 -8.93 1.94
N TYR A 8 -10.14 -9.66 1.56
CA TYR A 8 -10.09 -10.42 0.32
C TYR A 8 -9.50 -11.82 0.54
N ASP A 9 -9.88 -12.74 -0.31
CA ASP A 9 -9.41 -14.12 -0.27
C ASP A 9 -7.94 -14.22 -0.69
N GLN A 10 -7.05 -14.49 0.26
CA GLN A 10 -5.62 -14.68 0.02
C GLN A 10 -5.31 -15.96 -0.79
N GLY A 11 -6.19 -16.96 -0.77
CA GLY A 11 -6.06 -18.15 -1.60
C GLY A 11 -6.31 -17.85 -3.08
N LYS A 12 -7.22 -16.91 -3.36
CA LYS A 12 -7.49 -16.41 -4.71
C LYS A 12 -6.50 -15.34 -5.14
N TYR A 13 -6.25 -14.33 -4.31
CA TYR A 13 -5.36 -13.19 -4.60
C TYR A 13 -4.06 -13.32 -3.84
N GLN A 14 -3.16 -14.16 -4.35
CA GLN A 14 -1.91 -14.57 -3.70
C GLN A 14 -0.79 -13.52 -3.79
N PHE A 15 -1.10 -12.26 -3.49
CA PHE A 15 -0.15 -11.14 -3.60
C PHE A 15 1.07 -11.30 -2.70
N ARG A 16 0.85 -11.76 -1.46
CA ARG A 16 1.94 -12.00 -0.51
C ARG A 16 2.87 -13.10 -0.98
N GLU A 17 2.32 -14.20 -1.49
CA GLU A 17 3.10 -15.33 -1.98
C GLU A 17 3.92 -14.94 -3.21
N TRP A 18 3.29 -14.29 -4.18
CA TRP A 18 3.99 -13.73 -5.33
C TRP A 18 5.16 -12.80 -4.90
N ALA A 19 4.94 -11.87 -3.97
CA ALA A 19 5.98 -10.97 -3.51
C ALA A 19 7.12 -11.73 -2.81
N ARG A 20 6.80 -12.76 -2.02
CA ARG A 20 7.78 -13.64 -1.40
C ARG A 20 8.65 -14.34 -2.43
N GLU A 21 8.05 -14.92 -3.45
CA GLU A 21 8.75 -15.61 -4.54
C GLU A 21 9.56 -14.63 -5.37
N GLY A 22 8.98 -13.52 -5.78
CA GLY A 22 9.64 -12.45 -6.53
C GLY A 22 10.85 -11.84 -5.81
N LEU A 23 10.93 -11.98 -4.49
CA LEU A 23 12.06 -11.55 -3.67
C LEU A 23 12.97 -12.72 -3.22
N GLY A 24 12.99 -13.80 -4.01
CA GLY A 24 13.87 -14.93 -3.79
C GLY A 24 13.53 -15.77 -2.56
N ASN A 25 12.24 -15.94 -2.28
CA ASN A 25 11.70 -16.63 -1.11
C ASN A 25 12.10 -16.00 0.23
N SER A 26 12.30 -14.69 0.24
CA SER A 26 12.62 -13.92 1.43
C SER A 26 11.50 -14.01 2.48
N ARG A 27 11.88 -13.94 3.73
CA ARG A 27 10.91 -13.76 4.82
C ARG A 27 10.47 -12.29 4.81
N LEU A 28 9.30 -12.01 4.23
CA LEU A 28 8.80 -10.64 4.05
C LEU A 28 8.75 -9.86 5.36
N ASP A 29 8.36 -10.52 6.45
CA ASP A 29 8.27 -9.92 7.78
C ASP A 29 9.63 -9.49 8.36
N GLU A 30 10.74 -10.01 7.81
CA GLU A 30 12.12 -9.71 8.24
C GLU A 30 12.88 -8.83 7.24
N ILE A 31 12.29 -8.50 6.09
CA ILE A 31 12.99 -7.78 5.01
C ILE A 31 13.45 -6.39 5.45
N HIS A 32 12.77 -5.79 6.43
CA HIS A 32 13.11 -4.50 7.02
C HIS A 32 14.46 -4.50 7.74
N HIS A 33 14.98 -5.66 8.12
CA HIS A 33 16.33 -5.82 8.69
C HIS A 33 17.44 -5.90 7.64
N SER A 34 17.07 -6.05 6.35
CA SER A 34 18.08 -6.19 5.30
C SER A 34 18.98 -4.95 5.22
N SER A 35 20.27 -5.17 4.99
CA SER A 35 21.27 -4.11 4.79
C SER A 35 21.24 -3.50 3.39
N MET A 36 20.27 -3.87 2.56
CA MET A 36 20.15 -3.35 1.20
C MET A 36 19.95 -1.85 1.19
N ILE A 37 20.42 -1.19 0.13
CA ILE A 37 20.41 0.28 -0.01
C ILE A 37 19.02 0.82 0.25
N ARG A 38 18.89 1.53 1.36
CA ARG A 38 17.66 2.10 1.90
C ARG A 38 17.36 3.42 1.21
N LYS A 39 16.81 3.38 0.02
CA LYS A 39 16.28 4.58 -0.63
C LYS A 39 14.77 4.54 -0.62
N LEU A 40 14.14 5.56 -0.03
CA LEU A 40 12.71 5.81 -0.14
C LEU A 40 12.26 5.62 -1.59
N ASN A 41 11.21 4.85 -1.83
CA ASN A 41 10.53 4.68 -3.12
C ASN A 41 11.34 4.12 -4.30
N ARG A 42 12.63 3.88 -4.16
CA ARG A 42 13.49 3.36 -5.24
C ARG A 42 14.47 2.30 -4.74
N SER A 43 14.08 1.53 -3.73
CA SER A 43 14.91 0.42 -3.28
C SER A 43 15.03 -0.63 -4.39
N PRO A 44 16.11 -1.40 -4.45
CA PRO A 44 16.23 -2.55 -5.35
C PRO A 44 15.04 -3.50 -5.22
N THR A 45 14.54 -3.68 -4.00
CA THR A 45 13.38 -4.51 -3.67
C THR A 45 12.08 -4.01 -4.35
N CYS A 46 11.81 -2.70 -4.30
CA CYS A 46 10.67 -2.11 -5.01
C CYS A 46 10.79 -2.31 -6.52
N ASN A 47 11.98 -2.11 -7.09
CA ASN A 47 12.21 -2.29 -8.52
C ASN A 47 12.02 -3.75 -8.93
N GLN A 48 12.47 -4.70 -8.12
CA GLN A 48 12.31 -6.14 -8.36
C GLN A 48 10.83 -6.53 -8.43
N LEU A 49 10.01 -6.10 -7.48
CA LEU A 49 8.56 -6.33 -7.53
C LEU A 49 7.90 -5.63 -8.72
N THR A 50 8.32 -4.42 -9.06
CA THR A 50 7.79 -3.72 -10.24
C THR A 50 8.10 -4.48 -11.53
N GLN A 51 9.29 -5.07 -11.65
CA GLN A 51 9.70 -5.85 -12.83
C GLN A 51 8.94 -7.17 -12.94
N SER A 52 8.69 -7.86 -11.81
CA SER A 52 7.95 -9.13 -11.79
C SER A 52 6.42 -8.96 -11.84
N PHE A 53 5.92 -7.74 -11.76
CA PHE A 53 4.47 -7.46 -11.68
C PHE A 53 3.66 -8.05 -12.83
N LYS A 54 4.24 -8.17 -14.01
CA LYS A 54 3.57 -8.81 -15.18
C LYS A 54 3.06 -10.22 -14.90
N GLU A 55 3.68 -10.93 -13.98
CA GLU A 55 3.30 -12.29 -13.59
C GLU A 55 1.92 -12.34 -12.94
N ILE A 56 1.53 -11.26 -12.25
CA ILE A 56 0.25 -11.17 -11.53
C ILE A 56 -0.67 -10.07 -12.07
N GLU A 57 -0.36 -9.45 -13.19
CA GLU A 57 -1.14 -8.32 -13.72
C GLU A 57 -2.63 -8.68 -13.92
N GLN A 58 -2.92 -9.88 -14.42
CA GLN A 58 -4.29 -10.36 -14.59
C GLN A 58 -4.98 -10.62 -13.25
N LEU A 59 -4.25 -11.17 -12.28
CA LEU A 59 -4.76 -11.36 -10.92
C LEU A 59 -5.06 -10.02 -10.23
N TYR A 60 -4.19 -9.04 -10.43
CA TYR A 60 -4.40 -7.69 -9.92
C TYR A 60 -5.61 -7.01 -10.58
N ALA A 61 -5.78 -7.14 -11.89
CA ALA A 61 -6.96 -6.64 -12.59
C ALA A 61 -8.26 -7.29 -12.07
N ALA A 62 -8.23 -8.61 -11.82
CA ALA A 62 -9.37 -9.31 -11.21
C ALA A 62 -9.66 -8.80 -9.79
N PHE A 63 -8.63 -8.56 -8.97
CA PHE A 63 -8.80 -7.97 -7.65
C PHE A 63 -9.48 -6.58 -7.71
N VAL A 64 -9.06 -5.74 -8.65
CA VAL A 64 -9.68 -4.42 -8.86
C VAL A 64 -11.16 -4.56 -9.24
N SER A 65 -11.49 -5.47 -10.17
CA SER A 65 -12.86 -5.65 -10.64
C SER A 65 -13.78 -6.35 -9.65
N ASP A 66 -13.27 -7.33 -8.90
CA ASP A 66 -14.09 -8.20 -8.07
C ASP A 66 -14.20 -7.68 -6.63
N VAL A 67 -13.12 -7.04 -6.11
CA VAL A 67 -13.07 -6.60 -4.71
C VAL A 67 -13.24 -5.09 -4.59
N LEU A 68 -12.43 -4.31 -5.31
CA LEU A 68 -12.44 -2.86 -5.14
C LEU A 68 -13.70 -2.22 -5.74
N LYS A 69 -14.14 -2.68 -6.90
CA LYS A 69 -15.33 -2.14 -7.56
C LYS A 69 -16.62 -2.30 -6.72
N GLU A 70 -16.72 -3.35 -5.92
CA GLU A 70 -17.87 -3.54 -5.02
C GLU A 70 -17.97 -2.43 -3.96
N VAL A 71 -16.83 -1.87 -3.57
CA VAL A 71 -16.76 -0.86 -2.50
C VAL A 71 -16.78 0.56 -3.04
N VAL A 72 -16.01 0.82 -4.10
CA VAL A 72 -15.86 2.18 -4.64
C VAL A 72 -16.78 2.49 -5.81
N GLY A 73 -17.49 1.49 -6.36
CA GLY A 73 -18.37 1.64 -7.53
C GLY A 73 -17.59 1.60 -8.84
N GLU A 74 -18.00 2.39 -9.82
CA GLU A 74 -17.38 2.40 -11.14
C GLU A 74 -15.93 2.88 -11.09
N ILE A 75 -15.02 2.08 -11.64
CA ILE A 75 -13.60 2.39 -11.75
C ILE A 75 -13.27 2.63 -13.22
N SER A 76 -13.01 3.87 -13.59
CA SER A 76 -12.64 4.25 -14.96
C SER A 76 -11.19 3.97 -15.29
N ALA A 77 -10.31 4.01 -14.30
CA ALA A 77 -8.89 3.74 -14.44
C ALA A 77 -8.26 3.37 -13.09
N TYR A 78 -7.19 2.61 -13.12
CA TYR A 78 -6.40 2.27 -11.93
C TYR A 78 -4.90 2.24 -12.27
N GLN A 79 -4.07 2.42 -11.25
CA GLN A 79 -2.61 2.39 -11.42
C GLN A 79 -2.12 0.95 -11.63
N SER A 80 -1.39 0.71 -12.72
CA SER A 80 -0.72 -0.55 -13.02
C SER A 80 0.69 -0.27 -13.58
N PRO A 81 1.75 -0.78 -12.98
CA PRO A 81 1.81 -1.48 -11.70
C PRO A 81 1.50 -0.57 -10.50
N PRO A 82 1.09 -1.13 -9.34
CA PRO A 82 0.95 -0.37 -8.11
C PRO A 82 2.31 0.12 -7.59
N SER A 83 2.29 1.08 -6.69
CA SER A 83 3.51 1.53 -6.01
C SER A 83 3.84 0.61 -4.84
N PHE A 84 5.04 0.03 -4.83
CA PHE A 84 5.53 -0.76 -3.71
C PHE A 84 6.24 0.12 -2.68
N ARG A 85 6.04 -0.19 -1.39
CA ARG A 85 6.66 0.53 -0.26
C ARG A 85 7.25 -0.47 0.73
N PHE A 86 8.41 -0.14 1.25
CA PHE A 86 9.10 -0.89 2.30
C PHE A 86 9.43 0.05 3.44
N HIS A 87 9.02 -0.32 4.65
CA HIS A 87 9.32 0.41 5.87
C HIS A 87 10.55 -0.22 6.54
N TYR A 88 11.73 0.20 6.12
CA TYR A 88 12.98 -0.26 6.73
C TYR A 88 13.20 0.36 8.11
N CYS A 89 13.86 -0.38 9.02
CA CYS A 89 14.26 0.14 10.32
C CYS A 89 15.04 1.47 10.21
N GLY A 90 14.64 2.45 11.00
CA GLY A 90 15.25 3.78 11.04
C GLY A 90 14.84 4.69 9.87
N LEU A 91 13.87 4.32 9.04
CA LEU A 91 13.39 5.14 7.93
C LEU A 91 11.87 5.22 7.91
N GLY A 92 11.35 6.40 7.54
CA GLY A 92 9.97 6.55 7.09
C GLY A 92 9.87 6.29 5.58
N SER A 93 8.77 5.75 5.11
CA SER A 93 8.57 5.48 3.67
C SER A 93 8.01 6.67 2.90
N SER A 94 7.33 7.59 3.56
CA SER A 94 6.82 8.84 2.97
C SER A 94 6.63 9.93 4.02
N VAL A 95 6.84 11.18 3.63
CA VAL A 95 6.46 12.32 4.45
C VAL A 95 4.94 12.45 4.51
N PHE A 96 4.42 13.11 5.55
CA PHE A 96 2.98 13.41 5.63
C PHE A 96 2.59 14.43 4.56
N HIS A 97 1.59 14.08 3.76
CA HIS A 97 1.09 14.89 2.64
C HIS A 97 -0.36 14.51 2.30
N ARG A 98 -1.00 15.33 1.51
CA ARG A 98 -2.23 15.01 0.79
C ARG A 98 -1.88 14.91 -0.68
N ASP A 99 -2.50 13.99 -1.41
CA ASP A 99 -2.17 13.83 -2.84
C ASP A 99 -2.49 15.08 -3.65
N LYS A 100 -3.47 15.87 -3.25
CA LYS A 100 -3.76 17.18 -3.88
C LYS A 100 -2.62 18.18 -3.78
N ASP A 101 -1.75 18.05 -2.78
CA ASP A 101 -0.56 18.91 -2.65
C ASP A 101 0.45 18.64 -3.79
N PHE A 102 0.28 17.54 -4.52
CA PHE A 102 1.03 17.15 -5.72
C PHE A 102 0.19 17.22 -7.01
N GLY A 103 -0.92 17.92 -7.00
CA GLY A 103 -1.77 18.14 -8.18
C GLY A 103 -2.69 16.97 -8.53
N VAL A 104 -2.93 16.05 -7.60
CA VAL A 104 -3.93 14.99 -7.79
C VAL A 104 -5.31 15.58 -7.58
N GLU A 105 -6.18 15.41 -8.58
CA GLU A 105 -7.55 15.91 -8.58
C GLU A 105 -8.50 15.02 -7.76
N ASP A 106 -9.63 15.58 -7.35
CA ASP A 106 -10.72 14.87 -6.69
C ASP A 106 -11.26 13.72 -7.57
N GLY A 107 -11.85 12.72 -6.91
CA GLY A 107 -12.37 11.52 -7.58
C GLY A 107 -11.38 10.36 -7.63
N ARG A 108 -10.12 10.55 -7.20
CA ARG A 108 -9.19 9.45 -6.96
C ARG A 108 -9.35 8.87 -5.56
N VAL A 109 -9.14 7.57 -5.49
CA VAL A 109 -9.22 6.79 -4.26
C VAL A 109 -7.90 6.07 -4.07
N ASN A 110 -7.34 6.13 -2.87
CA ASN A 110 -6.15 5.39 -2.53
C ASN A 110 -6.53 4.02 -1.98
N VAL A 111 -5.83 3.00 -2.48
CA VAL A 111 -5.94 1.64 -1.97
C VAL A 111 -4.58 1.21 -1.47
N TRP A 112 -4.51 0.74 -0.22
CA TRP A 112 -3.29 0.25 0.40
C TRP A 112 -3.46 -1.19 0.84
N VAL A 113 -2.60 -2.08 0.32
CA VAL A 113 -2.66 -3.53 0.54
C VAL A 113 -1.39 -3.97 1.26
N PRO A 114 -1.44 -4.32 2.55
CA PRO A 114 -0.28 -4.80 3.27
C PRO A 114 0.06 -6.24 2.85
N LEU A 115 1.33 -6.51 2.64
CA LEU A 115 1.85 -7.85 2.37
C LEU A 115 2.43 -8.52 3.63
N THR A 116 2.52 -7.77 4.72
CA THR A 116 2.95 -8.21 6.07
C THR A 116 1.98 -7.66 7.11
N GLU A 117 2.06 -8.13 8.34
CA GLU A 117 1.42 -7.47 9.46
C GLU A 117 1.94 -6.04 9.61
N VAL A 118 1.04 -5.09 9.82
CA VAL A 118 1.39 -3.67 10.00
C VAL A 118 0.65 -3.07 11.20
N TRP A 119 1.41 -2.29 11.99
CA TRP A 119 0.92 -1.62 13.20
C TRP A 119 1.88 -0.49 13.59
N GLY A 120 1.45 0.47 14.41
CA GLY A 120 2.32 1.51 14.95
C GLY A 120 3.14 2.21 13.86
N ASP A 121 4.45 2.31 14.07
CA ASP A 121 5.32 3.09 13.19
C ASP A 121 5.77 2.34 11.92
N ASN A 122 5.56 1.01 11.84
CA ASN A 122 5.76 0.27 10.59
C ASN A 122 4.58 0.38 9.61
N SER A 123 3.57 1.17 9.95
CA SER A 123 2.32 1.28 9.23
C SER A 123 2.16 2.62 8.52
N LEU A 124 1.09 2.72 7.74
CA LEU A 124 0.57 3.98 7.24
C LEU A 124 -0.13 4.73 8.38
N TRP A 125 0.13 6.02 8.50
CA TRP A 125 -0.54 6.93 9.40
C TRP A 125 -1.49 7.82 8.59
N ILE A 126 -2.74 7.92 9.01
CA ILE A 126 -3.77 8.71 8.31
C ILE A 126 -4.41 9.66 9.32
N GLU A 127 -4.67 10.87 8.86
CA GLU A 127 -5.46 11.86 9.56
C GLU A 127 -6.92 11.37 9.72
N ASN A 128 -7.49 11.48 10.90
CA ASN A 128 -8.85 11.00 11.19
C ASN A 128 -9.95 11.86 10.55
N ALA A 129 -9.68 13.13 10.30
CA ALA A 129 -10.55 14.03 9.56
C ALA A 129 -9.72 15.14 8.90
N VAL A 130 -10.17 15.64 7.76
CA VAL A 130 -9.44 16.61 6.94
C VAL A 130 -9.04 17.85 7.76
N GLY A 131 -7.74 18.14 7.77
CA GLY A 131 -7.15 19.33 8.38
C GLY A 131 -6.98 19.26 9.90
N THR A 132 -7.33 18.15 10.55
CA THR A 132 -7.21 18.01 12.01
C THR A 132 -5.79 17.74 12.47
N LYS A 133 -4.95 17.19 11.61
CA LYS A 133 -3.60 16.70 11.93
C LYS A 133 -3.56 15.68 13.07
N ASN A 134 -4.69 15.06 13.36
CA ASN A 134 -4.80 13.97 14.32
C ASN A 134 -4.59 12.63 13.61
N TYR A 135 -3.33 12.21 13.55
CA TYR A 135 -2.92 11.02 12.83
C TYR A 135 -3.03 9.77 13.69
N GLN A 136 -3.52 8.70 13.10
CA GLN A 136 -3.59 7.38 13.71
C GLN A 136 -2.89 6.35 12.82
N PRO A 137 -2.16 5.38 13.42
CA PRO A 137 -1.60 4.27 12.65
C PRO A 137 -2.71 3.32 12.22
N VAL A 138 -2.60 2.82 11.02
CA VAL A 138 -3.51 1.78 10.52
C VAL A 138 -2.97 0.43 10.97
N GLN A 139 -3.80 -0.37 11.61
CA GLN A 139 -3.45 -1.76 11.96
C GLN A 139 -4.14 -2.70 10.99
N MET A 140 -3.36 -3.50 10.26
CA MET A 140 -3.87 -4.42 9.23
C MET A 140 -2.99 -5.65 9.10
N SER A 141 -3.62 -6.69 8.55
CA SER A 141 -3.00 -7.98 8.21
C SER A 141 -3.03 -8.22 6.69
N PRO A 142 -2.17 -9.09 6.16
CA PRO A 142 -2.35 -9.62 4.80
C PRO A 142 -3.75 -10.18 4.61
N GLY A 143 -4.34 -9.99 3.41
CA GLY A 143 -5.74 -10.34 3.14
C GLY A 143 -6.71 -9.17 3.37
N GLN A 144 -6.20 -8.01 3.77
CA GLN A 144 -6.97 -6.79 3.93
C GLN A 144 -6.52 -5.70 2.95
N ALA A 145 -7.43 -4.83 2.56
CA ALA A 145 -7.14 -3.65 1.76
C ALA A 145 -7.81 -2.43 2.40
N LEU A 146 -7.04 -1.37 2.60
CA LEU A 146 -7.52 -0.09 3.07
C LEU A 146 -7.90 0.76 1.87
N ILE A 147 -9.08 1.34 1.91
CA ILE A 147 -9.61 2.27 0.91
C ILE A 147 -9.84 3.61 1.60
N PHE A 148 -9.22 4.69 1.11
CA PHE A 148 -9.32 6.00 1.74
C PHE A 148 -9.16 7.15 0.75
N ASP A 149 -9.62 8.32 1.14
CA ASP A 149 -9.48 9.58 0.39
C ASP A 149 -8.10 10.21 0.64
N GLY A 150 -7.06 9.69 -0.02
CA GLY A 150 -5.71 10.24 0.08
C GLY A 150 -5.54 11.60 -0.58
N VAL A 151 -6.50 12.02 -1.42
CA VAL A 151 -6.50 13.36 -2.01
C VAL A 151 -6.71 14.41 -0.93
N ASN A 152 -7.61 14.17 0.01
CA ASN A 152 -7.99 15.15 1.03
C ASN A 152 -7.44 14.84 2.42
N LEU A 153 -7.33 13.57 2.81
CA LEU A 153 -6.77 13.17 4.10
C LEU A 153 -5.24 13.16 4.04
N SER A 154 -4.62 13.88 4.97
CA SER A 154 -3.16 13.83 5.10
C SER A 154 -2.73 12.47 5.62
N HIS A 155 -1.74 11.88 4.95
CA HIS A 155 -1.24 10.55 5.26
C HIS A 155 0.28 10.46 5.02
N GLY A 156 0.91 9.49 5.66
CA GLY A 156 2.36 9.33 5.59
C GLY A 156 2.84 8.18 6.45
N SER A 157 4.14 8.14 6.73
CA SER A 157 4.74 7.17 7.64
C SER A 157 5.64 7.86 8.64
N LYS A 158 5.74 7.28 9.83
CA LYS A 158 6.76 7.63 10.81
C LYS A 158 8.04 6.84 10.57
N ILE A 159 9.07 7.15 11.31
CA ILE A 159 10.30 6.37 11.33
C ILE A 159 10.01 5.05 12.06
N ASN A 160 10.23 3.95 11.36
CA ASN A 160 10.03 2.60 11.90
C ASN A 160 11.18 2.18 12.82
#